data_4d553e608e003fa3313d77870274590d
#
_entry.id   4d553e608e003fa3313d77870274590d
#
_cell.length_a   1.000
_cell.length_b   1.000
_cell.length_c   1.000
_cell.angle_alpha   90.00
_cell.angle_beta   90.00
_cell.angle_gamma   90.00
#
_symmetry.space_group_name_H-M   'P 1'
#
loop_
_entity.id
_entity.type
_entity.pdbx_description
1 polymer ?
#
loop_
_entity_poly.entity_id
_entity_poly.type
_entity_poly.pdbx_seq_one_letter_code
_entity_poly.pdbx_strand_id
1 'polypeptide(L)'
;MLSRTIDLGGPVHFADFGGSGPTMVLVHGLGGSHVNWIAVGPALAKRARVVALDLAGFGYTPLAGRSAHVRANAELLDRFLDTVAEGPAILIGNSMGGLLAMMEAERHPEKVSQLVLVGAAQPRPAGARLDAVVALTFAAYAVPGVGERFLRWRAARRGPEGIVRDTLRLVCAEPDRVPPELVDAHIAVARDRIERMPWGNQAFLEAARSIVFTLARRRDMQAMIARIAAPALLVQGARDRLVSLAASQATAALRPDWTLAVLEGIGHVPQLEAPERFVSTVTGWLDGDLGAPAEQWSRAAR
;
A
#
# COMPACT_ATOMS: atom_id res chain seq x y z
N MET A 1 7.15 11.06 -15.49
CA MET A 1 6.98 11.22 -14.03
C MET A 1 7.72 12.46 -13.58
N LEU A 2 7.05 13.35 -12.88
CA LEU A 2 7.63 14.56 -12.30
C LEU A 2 7.64 14.41 -10.77
N SER A 3 8.76 14.75 -10.13
CA SER A 3 8.88 14.86 -8.68
C SER A 3 8.33 16.23 -8.25
N ARG A 4 7.38 16.24 -7.32
CA ARG A 4 6.73 17.46 -6.81
C ARG A 4 6.73 17.48 -5.28
N THR A 5 6.68 18.67 -4.73
CA THR A 5 6.53 18.89 -3.28
C THR A 5 5.49 19.97 -3.05
N ILE A 6 4.60 19.73 -2.08
CA ILE A 6 3.62 20.70 -1.58
C ILE A 6 3.78 20.86 -0.07
N ASP A 7 3.30 21.96 0.48
CA ASP A 7 3.30 22.20 1.93
C ASP A 7 1.93 21.81 2.52
N LEU A 8 1.92 20.80 3.39
CA LEU A 8 0.75 20.37 4.15
C LEU A 8 1.09 20.35 5.67
N GLY A 9 1.55 21.48 6.19
CA GLY A 9 2.11 21.58 7.54
C GLY A 9 3.50 20.94 7.60
N GLY A 10 4.29 21.21 6.57
CA GLY A 10 5.59 20.69 6.24
C GLY A 10 5.63 20.03 4.85
N PRO A 11 6.81 19.90 4.24
CA PRO A 11 6.95 19.41 2.88
C PRO A 11 6.41 18.00 2.74
N VAL A 12 5.64 17.77 1.67
CA VAL A 12 5.09 16.48 1.27
C VAL A 12 5.46 16.22 -0.18
N HIS A 13 6.24 15.19 -0.40
CA HIS A 13 6.66 14.76 -1.72
C HIS A 13 5.60 13.86 -2.36
N PHE A 14 5.44 13.99 -3.67
CA PHE A 14 4.68 13.04 -4.48
C PHE A 14 5.25 12.98 -5.89
N ALA A 15 5.06 11.84 -6.55
CA ALA A 15 5.33 11.67 -7.96
C ALA A 15 4.07 11.95 -8.77
N ASP A 16 4.18 12.80 -9.79
CA ASP A 16 3.11 13.11 -10.74
C ASP A 16 3.42 12.39 -12.06
N PHE A 17 2.57 11.43 -12.43
CA PHE A 17 2.67 10.66 -13.68
C PHE A 17 1.95 11.34 -14.84
N GLY A 18 1.24 12.47 -14.57
CA GLY A 18 0.44 13.16 -15.57
C GLY A 18 -0.91 12.48 -15.79
N GLY A 19 -1.39 12.58 -17.02
CA GLY A 19 -2.73 12.13 -17.39
C GLY A 19 -3.78 13.21 -17.22
N SER A 20 -5.04 12.89 -17.54
CA SER A 20 -6.19 13.78 -17.45
C SER A 20 -7.44 12.99 -17.04
N GLY A 21 -8.48 13.69 -16.60
CA GLY A 21 -9.72 13.07 -16.11
C GLY A 21 -9.73 12.94 -14.59
N PRO A 22 -10.42 11.93 -14.01
CA PRO A 22 -10.53 11.79 -12.57
C PRO A 22 -9.15 11.62 -11.91
N THR A 23 -8.98 12.18 -10.72
CA THR A 23 -7.70 12.03 -9.99
C THR A 23 -7.59 10.62 -9.39
N MET A 24 -6.45 9.98 -9.64
CA MET A 24 -6.10 8.69 -9.08
C MET A 24 -4.89 8.87 -8.15
N VAL A 25 -5.06 8.58 -6.87
CA VAL A 25 -4.02 8.72 -5.85
C VAL A 25 -3.52 7.35 -5.42
N LEU A 26 -2.22 7.11 -5.62
CA LEU A 26 -1.54 5.86 -5.31
C LEU A 26 -0.87 6.00 -3.93
N VAL A 27 -1.20 5.10 -3.00
CA VAL A 27 -0.74 5.15 -1.60
C VAL A 27 0.04 3.89 -1.27
N HIS A 28 1.32 4.05 -0.95
CA HIS A 28 2.24 2.94 -0.71
C HIS A 28 2.05 2.26 0.66
N GLY A 29 2.64 1.07 0.82
CA GLY A 29 2.68 0.31 2.07
C GLY A 29 3.76 0.75 3.04
N LEU A 30 3.84 0.05 4.18
CA LEU A 30 4.86 0.27 5.21
C LEU A 30 6.28 0.15 4.63
N GLY A 31 7.09 1.18 4.81
CA GLY A 31 8.46 1.23 4.31
C GLY A 31 8.60 1.46 2.80
N GLY A 32 7.48 1.63 2.09
CA GLY A 32 7.45 1.96 0.67
C GLY A 32 7.60 3.45 0.38
N SER A 33 7.34 3.81 -0.88
CA SER A 33 7.34 5.19 -1.40
C SER A 33 6.62 5.21 -2.76
N HIS A 34 6.59 6.39 -3.41
CA HIS A 34 6.13 6.54 -4.80
C HIS A 34 6.79 5.55 -5.77
N VAL A 35 8.00 5.06 -5.46
CA VAL A 35 8.74 4.10 -6.30
C VAL A 35 7.95 2.79 -6.47
N ASN A 36 7.12 2.40 -5.52
CA ASN A 36 6.23 1.24 -5.63
C ASN A 36 5.28 1.29 -6.84
N TRP A 37 5.11 2.47 -7.45
CA TRP A 37 4.12 2.73 -8.48
C TRP A 37 4.71 3.06 -9.85
N ILE A 38 6.05 3.17 -9.97
CA ILE A 38 6.72 3.58 -11.22
C ILE A 38 6.38 2.67 -12.40
N ALA A 39 6.27 1.35 -12.15
CA ALA A 39 5.95 0.39 -13.22
C ALA A 39 4.54 0.54 -13.78
N VAL A 40 3.58 1.00 -12.96
CA VAL A 40 2.16 1.02 -13.32
C VAL A 40 1.61 2.43 -13.54
N GLY A 41 2.22 3.44 -12.91
CA GLY A 41 1.76 4.83 -12.98
C GLY A 41 1.58 5.36 -14.40
N PRO A 42 2.54 5.19 -15.34
CA PRO A 42 2.40 5.63 -16.72
C PRO A 42 1.26 4.96 -17.50
N ALA A 43 0.98 3.70 -17.21
CA ALA A 43 -0.13 2.98 -17.84
C ALA A 43 -1.49 3.46 -17.34
N LEU A 44 -1.61 3.67 -16.01
CA LEU A 44 -2.81 4.24 -15.39
C LEU A 44 -3.06 5.69 -15.82
N ALA A 45 -1.99 6.47 -16.06
CA ALA A 45 -2.07 7.86 -16.52
C ALA A 45 -2.68 8.04 -17.92
N LYS A 46 -2.85 6.94 -18.66
CA LYS A 46 -3.61 6.96 -19.93
C LYS A 46 -5.13 7.15 -19.72
N ARG A 47 -5.64 7.00 -18.49
CA ARG A 47 -7.08 7.00 -18.16
C ARG A 47 -7.46 7.99 -17.07
N ALA A 48 -6.50 8.48 -16.29
CA ALA A 48 -6.72 9.33 -15.14
C ALA A 48 -5.54 10.28 -14.94
N ARG A 49 -5.71 11.33 -14.16
CA ARG A 49 -4.59 12.07 -13.60
C ARG A 49 -4.01 11.28 -12.42
N VAL A 50 -2.78 10.79 -12.56
CA VAL A 50 -2.18 9.86 -11.60
C VAL A 50 -1.08 10.50 -10.79
N VAL A 51 -1.20 10.44 -9.47
CA VAL A 51 -0.18 10.90 -8.52
C VAL A 51 0.10 9.83 -7.46
N ALA A 52 1.35 9.70 -7.03
CA ALA A 52 1.76 8.76 -5.99
C ALA A 52 2.34 9.52 -4.80
N LEU A 53 1.66 9.47 -3.66
CA LEU A 53 2.01 10.16 -2.42
C LEU A 53 3.13 9.42 -1.67
N ASP A 54 4.13 10.16 -1.18
CA ASP A 54 5.02 9.70 -0.13
C ASP A 54 4.44 10.10 1.24
N LEU A 55 4.09 9.12 2.06
CA LEU A 55 3.52 9.31 3.38
C LEU A 55 4.54 9.94 4.36
N ALA A 56 4.08 10.61 5.40
CA ALA A 56 4.96 11.23 6.40
C ALA A 56 5.94 10.23 7.02
N GLY A 57 7.22 10.53 6.92
CA GLY A 57 8.32 9.66 7.37
C GLY A 57 8.79 8.61 6.36
N PHE A 58 8.22 8.61 5.14
CA PHE A 58 8.52 7.67 4.07
C PHE A 58 8.87 8.39 2.76
N GLY A 59 9.53 7.66 1.84
CA GLY A 59 9.99 8.23 0.59
C GLY A 59 10.81 9.50 0.84
N TYR A 60 10.44 10.58 0.18
CA TYR A 60 11.07 11.89 0.36
C TYR A 60 10.24 12.87 1.22
N THR A 61 9.19 12.38 1.89
CA THR A 61 8.40 13.19 2.84
C THR A 61 8.96 13.06 4.26
N PRO A 62 9.57 14.12 4.83
CA PRO A 62 10.05 14.08 6.20
C PRO A 62 8.91 14.08 7.21
N LEU A 63 9.20 13.71 8.45
CA LEU A 63 8.22 13.86 9.55
C LEU A 63 7.86 15.34 9.76
N ALA A 64 8.85 16.23 9.83
CA ALA A 64 8.64 17.68 10.02
C ALA A 64 7.65 18.00 11.15
N GLY A 65 7.81 17.33 12.30
CA GLY A 65 6.92 17.46 13.45
C GLY A 65 5.63 16.61 13.38
N ARG A 66 5.37 15.95 12.25
CA ARG A 66 4.22 15.04 12.09
C ARG A 66 4.55 13.64 12.64
N SER A 67 3.52 12.87 12.92
CA SER A 67 3.62 11.46 13.30
C SER A 67 3.52 10.56 12.05
N ALA A 68 4.21 9.42 12.07
CA ALA A 68 4.05 8.36 11.06
C ALA A 68 2.92 7.35 11.42
N HIS A 69 2.19 7.58 12.52
CA HIS A 69 1.06 6.77 12.93
C HIS A 69 0.00 6.72 11.81
N VAL A 70 -0.67 5.57 11.62
CA VAL A 70 -1.67 5.40 10.53
C VAL A 70 -2.75 6.48 10.54
N ARG A 71 -3.22 6.94 11.70
CA ARG A 71 -4.22 8.02 11.78
C ARG A 71 -3.68 9.35 11.27
N ALA A 72 -2.45 9.70 11.64
CA ALA A 72 -1.83 10.93 11.18
C ALA A 72 -1.54 10.91 9.68
N ASN A 73 -1.16 9.75 9.14
CA ASN A 73 -1.01 9.57 7.70
C ASN A 73 -2.37 9.52 6.96
N ALA A 74 -3.46 9.07 7.58
CA ALA A 74 -4.81 9.23 7.01
C ALA A 74 -5.23 10.71 6.95
N GLU A 75 -4.95 11.49 8.00
CA GLU A 75 -5.17 12.95 8.00
C GLU A 75 -4.27 13.70 7.00
N LEU A 76 -3.07 13.18 6.72
CA LEU A 76 -2.22 13.69 5.65
C LEU A 76 -2.81 13.38 4.28
N LEU A 77 -3.33 12.16 4.07
CA LEU A 77 -4.00 11.76 2.83
C LEU A 77 -5.22 12.63 2.57
N ASP A 78 -6.04 12.89 3.60
CA ASP A 78 -7.21 13.78 3.52
C ASP A 78 -6.82 15.18 3.00
N ARG A 79 -5.83 15.83 3.64
CA ARG A 79 -5.34 17.15 3.20
C ARG A 79 -4.67 17.11 1.83
N PHE A 80 -4.04 15.99 1.48
CA PHE A 80 -3.46 15.80 0.16
C PHE A 80 -4.54 15.76 -0.91
N LEU A 81 -5.65 15.05 -0.67
CA LEU A 81 -6.79 15.01 -1.57
C LEU A 81 -7.39 16.41 -1.79
N ASP A 82 -7.58 17.20 -0.73
CA ASP A 82 -8.08 18.59 -0.84
C ASP A 82 -7.20 19.47 -1.73
N THR A 83 -5.90 19.15 -1.84
CA THR A 83 -4.95 19.96 -2.61
C THR A 83 -4.79 19.50 -4.05
N VAL A 84 -4.87 18.18 -4.31
CA VAL A 84 -4.50 17.63 -5.63
C VAL A 84 -5.69 17.12 -6.44
N ALA A 85 -6.83 16.86 -5.81
CA ALA A 85 -8.01 16.33 -6.48
C ALA A 85 -9.03 17.44 -6.77
N GLU A 86 -9.53 17.50 -8.01
CA GLU A 86 -10.57 18.44 -8.41
C GLU A 86 -12.00 17.93 -8.09
N GLY A 87 -12.11 16.72 -7.54
CA GLY A 87 -13.36 16.06 -7.17
C GLY A 87 -13.08 14.72 -6.49
N PRO A 88 -14.08 13.86 -6.31
CA PRO A 88 -13.88 12.56 -5.68
C PRO A 88 -12.81 11.74 -6.39
N ALA A 89 -11.79 11.30 -5.64
CA ALA A 89 -10.63 10.60 -6.18
C ALA A 89 -10.83 9.08 -6.21
N ILE A 90 -10.12 8.41 -7.11
CA ILE A 90 -9.89 6.96 -7.06
C ILE A 90 -8.66 6.72 -6.17
N LEU A 91 -8.81 6.00 -5.07
CA LEU A 91 -7.70 5.65 -4.20
C LEU A 91 -7.20 4.24 -4.48
N ILE A 92 -5.92 4.10 -4.81
CA ILE A 92 -5.25 2.80 -4.96
C ILE A 92 -4.24 2.66 -3.84
N GLY A 93 -4.50 1.79 -2.87
CA GLY A 93 -3.66 1.62 -1.69
C GLY A 93 -3.10 0.22 -1.56
N ASN A 94 -1.76 0.10 -1.41
CA ASN A 94 -1.11 -1.16 -1.11
C ASN A 94 -0.86 -1.30 0.39
N SER A 95 -1.23 -2.45 0.98
CA SER A 95 -0.92 -2.79 2.38
C SER A 95 -1.41 -1.72 3.38
N MET A 96 -0.50 -1.03 4.08
CA MET A 96 -0.81 0.13 4.92
C MET A 96 -1.57 1.21 4.13
N GLY A 97 -1.18 1.48 2.88
CA GLY A 97 -1.87 2.43 2.01
C GLY A 97 -3.33 2.05 1.76
N GLY A 98 -3.62 0.75 1.66
CA GLY A 98 -5.00 0.25 1.57
C GLY A 98 -5.80 0.47 2.86
N LEU A 99 -5.17 0.33 4.03
CA LEU A 99 -5.79 0.69 5.31
C LEU A 99 -6.11 2.18 5.37
N LEU A 100 -5.18 3.04 4.95
CA LEU A 100 -5.40 4.49 4.92
C LEU A 100 -6.53 4.86 3.94
N ALA A 101 -6.56 4.25 2.76
CA ALA A 101 -7.63 4.46 1.77
C ALA A 101 -9.02 4.05 2.30
N MET A 102 -9.10 2.94 3.05
CA MET A 102 -10.34 2.53 3.72
C MET A 102 -10.75 3.52 4.81
N MET A 103 -9.80 4.01 5.61
CA MET A 103 -10.07 5.02 6.65
C MET A 103 -10.57 6.34 6.04
N GLU A 104 -10.00 6.75 4.92
CA GLU A 104 -10.40 7.94 4.19
C GLU A 104 -11.81 7.80 3.62
N ALA A 105 -12.09 6.69 2.93
CA ALA A 105 -13.39 6.46 2.31
C ALA A 105 -14.53 6.32 3.34
N GLU A 106 -14.24 5.89 4.56
CA GLU A 106 -15.24 5.83 5.63
C GLU A 106 -15.49 7.18 6.28
N ARG A 107 -14.42 8.00 6.43
CA ARG A 107 -14.51 9.32 7.07
C ARG A 107 -15.06 10.40 6.14
N HIS A 108 -14.62 10.36 4.88
CA HIS A 108 -14.87 11.37 3.86
C HIS A 108 -15.37 10.73 2.57
N PRO A 109 -16.57 10.10 2.60
CA PRO A 109 -17.13 9.38 1.45
C PRO A 109 -17.31 10.29 0.23
N GLU A 110 -17.46 11.58 0.42
CA GLU A 110 -17.58 12.58 -0.65
C GLU A 110 -16.25 12.81 -1.40
N LYS A 111 -15.12 12.43 -0.82
CA LYS A 111 -13.79 12.59 -1.43
C LYS A 111 -13.32 11.35 -2.20
N VAL A 112 -14.00 10.22 -2.03
CA VAL A 112 -13.56 8.94 -2.58
C VAL A 112 -14.62 8.34 -3.49
N SER A 113 -14.35 8.30 -4.79
CA SER A 113 -15.26 7.71 -5.78
C SER A 113 -15.15 6.20 -5.87
N GLN A 114 -13.93 5.66 -5.79
CA GLN A 114 -13.64 4.24 -5.93
C GLN A 114 -12.39 3.86 -5.13
N LEU A 115 -12.33 2.59 -4.69
CA LEU A 115 -11.17 2.01 -3.97
C LEU A 115 -10.57 0.85 -4.76
N VAL A 116 -9.23 0.82 -4.84
CA VAL A 116 -8.48 -0.37 -5.23
C VAL A 116 -7.54 -0.75 -4.07
N LEU A 117 -7.82 -1.86 -3.43
CA LEU A 117 -7.19 -2.31 -2.20
C LEU A 117 -6.24 -3.47 -2.50
N VAL A 118 -4.94 -3.18 -2.59
CA VAL A 118 -3.89 -4.09 -3.06
C VAL A 118 -3.22 -4.74 -1.85
N GLY A 119 -3.49 -6.02 -1.57
CA GLY A 119 -2.97 -6.70 -0.39
C GLY A 119 -3.18 -5.86 0.88
N ALA A 120 -4.33 -5.19 0.99
CA ALA A 120 -4.57 -4.17 2.01
C ALA A 120 -4.45 -4.73 3.43
N ALA A 121 -3.86 -3.95 4.34
CA ALA A 121 -3.80 -4.30 5.75
C ALA A 121 -5.22 -4.27 6.34
N GLN A 122 -5.75 -5.45 6.63
CA GLN A 122 -7.13 -5.70 7.05
C GLN A 122 -7.20 -6.82 8.10
N PRO A 123 -8.32 -6.93 8.84
CA PRO A 123 -8.46 -7.93 9.89
C PRO A 123 -8.38 -9.36 9.34
N ARG A 124 -7.54 -10.16 9.97
CA ARG A 124 -7.43 -11.58 9.65
C ARG A 124 -8.54 -12.39 10.32
N PRO A 125 -9.14 -13.40 9.65
CA PRO A 125 -10.07 -14.32 10.29
C PRO A 125 -9.45 -15.04 11.49
N ALA A 126 -10.28 -15.43 12.47
CA ALA A 126 -9.82 -16.25 13.59
C ALA A 126 -9.28 -17.57 13.05
N GLY A 127 -8.15 -18.04 13.57
CA GLY A 127 -7.51 -19.29 13.15
C GLY A 127 -6.71 -19.23 11.85
N ALA A 128 -6.78 -18.15 11.07
CA ALA A 128 -5.92 -18.00 9.89
C ALA A 128 -4.44 -17.89 10.31
N ARG A 129 -3.59 -18.70 9.66
CA ARG A 129 -2.15 -18.74 9.97
C ARG A 129 -1.45 -17.47 9.48
N LEU A 130 -0.52 -16.95 10.29
CA LEU A 130 0.48 -15.98 9.85
C LEU A 130 1.72 -16.73 9.39
N ASP A 131 2.40 -16.19 8.37
CA ASP A 131 3.76 -16.60 8.08
C ASP A 131 4.63 -16.38 9.32
N ALA A 132 5.40 -17.40 9.72
CA ALA A 132 6.18 -17.36 10.96
C ALA A 132 7.26 -16.25 10.95
N VAL A 133 7.88 -15.99 9.79
CA VAL A 133 8.88 -14.93 9.63
C VAL A 133 8.22 -13.57 9.78
N VAL A 134 7.05 -13.38 9.17
CA VAL A 134 6.26 -12.14 9.30
C VAL A 134 5.85 -11.93 10.76
N ALA A 135 5.30 -12.96 11.41
CA ALA A 135 4.88 -12.88 12.81
C ALA A 135 6.02 -12.49 13.73
N LEU A 136 7.18 -13.14 13.60
CA LEU A 136 8.38 -12.86 14.41
C LEU A 136 8.92 -11.45 14.16
N THR A 137 8.93 -11.02 12.89
CA THR A 137 9.41 -9.69 12.50
C THR A 137 8.53 -8.59 13.09
N PHE A 138 7.20 -8.71 12.97
CA PHE A 138 6.29 -7.72 13.55
C PHE A 138 6.29 -7.77 15.08
N ALA A 139 6.48 -8.94 15.69
CA ALA A 139 6.67 -9.04 17.14
C ALA A 139 7.94 -8.28 17.60
N ALA A 140 9.05 -8.41 16.85
CA ALA A 140 10.27 -7.65 17.14
C ALA A 140 10.03 -6.13 16.98
N TYR A 141 9.28 -5.69 15.97
CA TYR A 141 8.93 -4.28 15.79
C TYR A 141 8.02 -3.75 16.90
N ALA A 142 7.14 -4.59 17.44
CA ALA A 142 6.21 -4.20 18.49
C ALA A 142 6.90 -3.87 19.82
N VAL A 143 8.04 -4.51 20.13
CA VAL A 143 8.76 -4.34 21.40
C VAL A 143 9.70 -3.13 21.33
N PRO A 144 9.48 -2.08 22.18
CA PRO A 144 10.38 -0.93 22.27
C PRO A 144 11.83 -1.36 22.59
N GLY A 145 12.79 -0.72 21.95
CA GLY A 145 14.22 -1.04 22.05
C GLY A 145 14.65 -2.23 21.18
N VAL A 146 13.85 -3.28 21.05
CA VAL A 146 14.17 -4.43 20.20
C VAL A 146 14.06 -4.06 18.73
N GLY A 147 12.94 -3.44 18.33
CA GLY A 147 12.73 -3.00 16.95
C GLY A 147 13.81 -2.03 16.48
N GLU A 148 14.17 -1.05 17.32
CA GLU A 148 15.20 -0.07 17.01
C GLU A 148 16.59 -0.73 16.84
N ARG A 149 16.94 -1.67 17.72
CA ARG A 149 18.20 -2.43 17.61
C ARG A 149 18.21 -3.31 16.37
N PHE A 150 17.11 -3.97 16.09
CA PHE A 150 16.97 -4.83 14.91
C PHE A 150 17.14 -4.03 13.61
N LEU A 151 16.48 -2.89 13.47
CA LEU A 151 16.59 -2.06 12.26
C LEU A 151 18.01 -1.49 12.08
N ARG A 152 18.66 -1.04 13.17
CA ARG A 152 20.06 -0.58 13.11
C ARG A 152 21.01 -1.72 12.73
N TRP A 153 20.87 -2.88 13.36
CA TRP A 153 21.65 -4.07 13.03
C TRP A 153 21.47 -4.48 11.56
N ARG A 154 20.20 -4.50 11.08
CA ARG A 154 19.88 -4.84 9.70
C ARG A 154 20.52 -3.84 8.73
N ALA A 155 20.45 -2.55 8.99
CA ALA A 155 21.06 -1.52 8.16
C ALA A 155 22.60 -1.68 8.10
N ALA A 156 23.24 -1.89 9.25
CA ALA A 156 24.69 -2.07 9.33
C ALA A 156 25.20 -3.34 8.63
N ARG A 157 24.41 -4.44 8.68
CA ARG A 157 24.83 -5.75 8.13
C ARG A 157 24.46 -5.94 6.67
N ARG A 158 23.35 -5.38 6.22
CA ARG A 158 22.76 -5.66 4.90
C ARG A 158 22.98 -4.53 3.90
N GLY A 159 23.20 -3.32 4.38
CA GLY A 159 23.21 -2.14 3.52
C GLY A 159 21.90 -1.92 2.77
N PRO A 160 21.78 -0.87 1.93
CA PRO A 160 20.57 -0.58 1.18
C PRO A 160 20.21 -1.70 0.20
N GLU A 161 21.17 -2.26 -0.53
CA GLU A 161 20.98 -3.35 -1.49
C GLU A 161 20.43 -4.62 -0.82
N GLY A 162 21.04 -5.02 0.31
CA GLY A 162 20.60 -6.20 1.05
C GLY A 162 19.22 -6.03 1.66
N ILE A 163 18.89 -4.84 2.17
CA ILE A 163 17.58 -4.51 2.71
C ILE A 163 16.50 -4.63 1.63
N VAL A 164 16.73 -4.08 0.44
CA VAL A 164 15.77 -4.14 -0.67
C VAL A 164 15.58 -5.57 -1.13
N ARG A 165 16.66 -6.33 -1.37
CA ARG A 165 16.57 -7.75 -1.77
C ARG A 165 15.83 -8.60 -0.75
N ASP A 166 16.10 -8.42 0.56
CA ASP A 166 15.40 -9.16 1.62
C ASP A 166 13.91 -8.78 1.66
N THR A 167 13.60 -7.50 1.42
CA THR A 167 12.22 -7.03 1.36
C THR A 167 11.49 -7.65 0.16
N LEU A 168 12.09 -7.63 -1.04
CA LEU A 168 11.49 -8.24 -2.24
C LEU A 168 11.26 -9.75 -2.05
N ARG A 169 12.19 -10.47 -1.41
CA ARG A 169 11.99 -11.91 -1.07
C ARG A 169 10.84 -12.14 -0.09
N LEU A 170 10.51 -11.17 0.73
CA LEU A 170 9.39 -11.27 1.66
C LEU A 170 8.06 -10.93 0.99
N VAL A 171 8.03 -9.90 0.12
CA VAL A 171 6.80 -9.35 -0.45
C VAL A 171 6.43 -9.93 -1.81
N CYS A 172 7.38 -10.46 -2.58
CA CYS A 172 7.14 -11.10 -3.87
C CYS A 172 7.10 -12.62 -3.72
N ALA A 173 6.30 -13.29 -4.53
CA ALA A 173 6.36 -14.74 -4.70
C ALA A 173 7.60 -15.16 -5.52
N GLU A 174 7.93 -14.37 -6.53
CA GLU A 174 9.09 -14.52 -7.40
C GLU A 174 9.80 -13.15 -7.57
N PRO A 175 10.76 -12.82 -6.69
CA PRO A 175 11.45 -11.51 -6.68
C PRO A 175 12.14 -11.16 -8.00
N ASP A 176 12.58 -12.18 -8.75
CA ASP A 176 13.29 -12.00 -10.02
C ASP A 176 12.39 -11.49 -11.16
N ARG A 177 11.08 -11.46 -10.95
CA ARG A 177 10.13 -10.80 -11.88
C ARG A 177 10.16 -9.27 -11.78
N VAL A 178 10.68 -8.72 -10.67
CA VAL A 178 10.79 -7.27 -10.53
C VAL A 178 11.95 -6.78 -11.40
N PRO A 179 11.69 -5.88 -12.38
CA PRO A 179 12.72 -5.37 -13.28
C PRO A 179 13.90 -4.76 -12.53
N PRO A 180 15.15 -4.99 -12.98
CA PRO A 180 16.35 -4.47 -12.32
C PRO A 180 16.32 -2.97 -12.07
N GLU A 181 15.82 -2.18 -13.02
CA GLU A 181 15.69 -0.73 -12.88
C GLU A 181 14.75 -0.30 -11.74
N LEU A 182 13.73 -1.09 -11.46
CA LEU A 182 12.87 -0.85 -10.28
C LEU A 182 13.57 -1.24 -8.99
N VAL A 183 14.34 -2.32 -8.99
CA VAL A 183 15.17 -2.71 -7.85
C VAL A 183 16.17 -1.59 -7.54
N ASP A 184 16.83 -1.04 -8.55
CA ASP A 184 17.79 0.06 -8.41
C ASP A 184 17.13 1.34 -7.89
N ALA A 185 15.93 1.66 -8.34
CA ALA A 185 15.16 2.79 -7.82
C ALA A 185 14.82 2.62 -6.32
N HIS A 186 14.44 1.41 -5.89
CA HIS A 186 14.21 1.11 -4.48
C HIS A 186 15.51 1.18 -3.66
N ILE A 187 16.64 0.72 -4.20
CA ILE A 187 17.96 0.81 -3.56
C ILE A 187 18.36 2.28 -3.37
N ALA A 188 18.13 3.14 -4.36
CA ALA A 188 18.41 4.57 -4.24
C ALA A 188 17.65 5.21 -3.08
N VAL A 189 16.34 4.99 -2.98
CA VAL A 189 15.53 5.49 -1.85
C VAL A 189 15.97 4.88 -0.51
N ALA A 190 16.30 3.59 -0.49
CA ALA A 190 16.80 2.93 0.73
C ALA A 190 18.15 3.51 1.20
N ARG A 191 19.03 3.87 0.27
CA ARG A 191 20.31 4.54 0.54
C ARG A 191 20.08 5.93 1.10
N ASP A 192 19.27 6.75 0.44
CA ASP A 192 18.91 8.08 0.93
C ASP A 192 18.28 8.02 2.33
N ARG A 193 17.43 7.02 2.59
CA ARG A 193 16.82 6.80 3.90
C ARG A 193 17.87 6.54 4.99
N ILE A 194 18.87 5.71 4.71
CA ILE A 194 19.93 5.37 5.68
C ILE A 194 20.86 6.57 5.92
N GLU A 195 21.21 7.29 4.86
CA GLU A 195 22.23 8.33 4.90
C GLU A 195 21.71 9.70 5.29
N ARG A 196 20.46 10.02 4.89
CA ARG A 196 19.91 11.39 4.93
C ARG A 196 18.63 11.55 5.74
N MET A 197 18.03 10.43 6.20
CA MET A 197 16.72 10.48 6.88
C MET A 197 16.82 9.88 8.28
N PRO A 198 17.34 10.63 9.26
CA PRO A 198 17.55 10.12 10.63
C PRO A 198 16.25 9.68 11.32
N TRP A 199 15.10 10.20 10.88
CA TRP A 199 13.76 9.81 11.36
C TRP A 199 13.25 8.48 10.78
N GLY A 200 13.88 7.95 9.72
CA GLY A 200 13.34 6.83 8.94
C GLY A 200 13.02 5.57 9.74
N ASN A 201 13.88 5.20 10.71
CA ASN A 201 13.64 4.03 11.56
C ASN A 201 12.53 4.29 12.59
N GLN A 202 12.47 5.49 13.16
CA GLN A 202 11.42 5.90 14.09
C GLN A 202 10.05 5.87 13.38
N ALA A 203 9.95 6.53 12.22
CA ALA A 203 8.73 6.56 11.42
C ALA A 203 8.24 5.15 11.05
N PHE A 204 9.15 4.27 10.62
CA PHE A 204 8.82 2.90 10.28
C PHE A 204 8.24 2.13 11.47
N LEU A 205 8.87 2.19 12.65
CA LEU A 205 8.41 1.48 13.84
C LEU A 205 7.11 2.04 14.39
N GLU A 206 6.94 3.35 14.36
CA GLU A 206 5.71 4.02 14.76
C GLU A 206 4.55 3.56 13.88
N ALA A 207 4.72 3.59 12.56
CA ALA A 207 3.72 3.10 11.60
C ALA A 207 3.44 1.60 11.81
N ALA A 208 4.47 0.75 11.92
CA ALA A 208 4.32 -0.69 12.12
C ALA A 208 3.52 -1.02 13.38
N ARG A 209 3.87 -0.38 14.51
CA ARG A 209 3.15 -0.54 15.78
C ARG A 209 1.70 -0.09 15.67
N SER A 210 1.46 1.03 15.00
CA SER A 210 0.11 1.56 14.82
C SER A 210 -0.77 0.69 13.93
N ILE A 211 -0.21 0.05 12.88
CA ILE A 211 -0.91 -0.95 12.07
C ILE A 211 -1.34 -2.12 12.96
N VAL A 212 -0.39 -2.72 13.69
CA VAL A 212 -0.68 -3.86 14.59
C VAL A 212 -1.79 -3.52 15.58
N PHE A 213 -1.70 -2.35 16.23
CA PHE A 213 -2.70 -1.89 17.18
C PHE A 213 -4.08 -1.67 16.54
N THR A 214 -4.11 -1.10 15.33
CA THR A 214 -5.35 -0.87 14.59
C THR A 214 -6.01 -2.19 14.18
N LEU A 215 -5.23 -3.13 13.65
CA LEU A 215 -5.75 -4.43 13.21
C LEU A 215 -6.15 -5.35 14.37
N ALA A 216 -5.57 -5.16 15.57
CA ALA A 216 -5.97 -5.87 16.79
C ALA A 216 -7.43 -5.55 17.19
N ARG A 217 -7.93 -4.37 16.83
CA ARG A 217 -9.32 -3.94 17.03
C ARG A 217 -10.23 -4.47 15.92
N ARG A 218 -10.25 -5.78 15.76
CA ARG A 218 -10.91 -6.46 14.64
C ARG A 218 -12.37 -6.03 14.42
N ARG A 219 -13.16 -5.92 15.51
CA ARG A 219 -14.58 -5.53 15.41
C ARG A 219 -14.75 -4.11 14.90
N ASP A 220 -13.92 -3.18 15.37
CA ASP A 220 -13.96 -1.77 14.95
C ASP A 220 -13.60 -1.66 13.47
N MET A 221 -12.58 -2.41 13.03
CA MET A 221 -12.17 -2.48 11.64
C MET A 221 -13.27 -3.06 10.73
N GLN A 222 -13.91 -4.14 11.14
CA GLN A 222 -15.03 -4.72 10.40
C GLN A 222 -16.22 -3.76 10.31
N ALA A 223 -16.54 -3.06 11.40
CA ALA A 223 -17.58 -2.04 11.41
C ALA A 223 -17.22 -0.85 10.51
N MET A 224 -15.96 -0.41 10.48
CA MET A 224 -15.48 0.61 9.57
C MET A 224 -15.65 0.18 8.11
N ILE A 225 -15.17 -1.01 7.73
CA ILE A 225 -15.27 -1.56 6.37
C ILE A 225 -16.75 -1.67 5.93
N ALA A 226 -17.64 -2.07 6.83
CA ALA A 226 -19.07 -2.20 6.52
C ALA A 226 -19.75 -0.84 6.23
N ARG A 227 -19.21 0.28 6.71
CA ARG A 227 -19.75 1.63 6.49
C ARG A 227 -19.21 2.32 5.24
N ILE A 228 -18.16 1.81 4.60
CA ILE A 228 -17.59 2.43 3.40
C ILE A 228 -18.63 2.41 2.27
N ALA A 229 -18.98 3.57 1.73
CA ALA A 229 -19.95 3.69 0.66
C ALA A 229 -19.35 3.42 -0.73
N ALA A 230 -18.06 3.72 -0.91
CA ALA A 230 -17.38 3.58 -2.19
C ALA A 230 -17.33 2.12 -2.68
N PRO A 231 -17.55 1.86 -3.98
CA PRO A 231 -17.28 0.57 -4.59
C PRO A 231 -15.79 0.25 -4.49
N ALA A 232 -15.44 -1.03 -4.29
CA ALA A 232 -14.06 -1.41 -4.14
C ALA A 232 -13.67 -2.68 -4.91
N LEU A 233 -12.43 -2.66 -5.41
CA LEU A 233 -11.71 -3.81 -5.93
C LEU A 233 -10.65 -4.25 -4.91
N LEU A 234 -10.75 -5.48 -4.44
CA LEU A 234 -9.70 -6.15 -3.67
C LEU A 234 -8.78 -6.87 -4.65
N VAL A 235 -7.52 -6.44 -4.77
CA VAL A 235 -6.49 -7.14 -5.56
C VAL A 235 -5.59 -7.90 -4.61
N GLN A 236 -5.62 -9.22 -4.68
CA GLN A 236 -4.90 -10.09 -3.74
C GLN A 236 -4.00 -11.09 -4.46
N GLY A 237 -2.70 -11.06 -4.16
CA GLY A 237 -1.81 -12.12 -4.59
C GLY A 237 -2.09 -13.43 -3.83
N ALA A 238 -2.22 -14.55 -4.55
CA ALA A 238 -2.51 -15.84 -3.93
C ALA A 238 -1.38 -16.35 -3.02
N ARG A 239 -0.13 -15.89 -3.26
CA ARG A 239 1.08 -16.23 -2.50
C ARG A 239 1.55 -15.12 -1.56
N ASP A 240 0.67 -14.18 -1.23
CA ASP A 240 0.96 -13.09 -0.27
C ASP A 240 1.22 -13.68 1.14
N ARG A 241 2.43 -13.43 1.65
CA ARG A 241 2.89 -13.89 2.97
C ARG A 241 2.56 -12.89 4.08
N LEU A 242 2.31 -11.61 3.73
CA LEU A 242 2.05 -10.54 4.71
C LEU A 242 0.57 -10.44 5.05
N VAL A 243 -0.27 -10.41 4.01
CA VAL A 243 -1.72 -10.38 4.15
C VAL A 243 -2.29 -11.61 3.46
N SER A 244 -2.83 -12.54 4.25
CA SER A 244 -3.30 -13.80 3.72
C SER A 244 -4.51 -13.62 2.79
N LEU A 245 -4.62 -14.46 1.76
CA LEU A 245 -5.80 -14.51 0.89
C LEU A 245 -7.10 -14.66 1.71
N ALA A 246 -7.07 -15.44 2.80
CA ALA A 246 -8.20 -15.60 3.70
C ALA A 246 -8.68 -14.26 4.33
N ALA A 247 -7.80 -13.28 4.52
CA ALA A 247 -8.22 -11.96 4.99
C ALA A 247 -9.04 -11.22 3.93
N SER A 248 -8.60 -11.23 2.68
CA SER A 248 -9.34 -10.60 1.58
C SER A 248 -10.65 -11.34 1.27
N GLN A 249 -10.68 -12.65 1.36
CA GLN A 249 -11.91 -13.45 1.24
C GLN A 249 -12.92 -13.11 2.36
N ALA A 250 -12.44 -12.94 3.60
CA ALA A 250 -13.30 -12.53 4.71
C ALA A 250 -13.86 -11.11 4.54
N THR A 251 -13.06 -10.20 3.97
CA THR A 251 -13.54 -8.84 3.64
C THR A 251 -14.54 -8.88 2.48
N ALA A 252 -14.30 -9.66 1.44
CA ALA A 252 -15.25 -9.85 0.35
C ALA A 252 -16.58 -10.49 0.83
N ALA A 253 -16.50 -11.41 1.79
CA ALA A 253 -17.70 -11.98 2.41
C ALA A 253 -18.49 -10.95 3.27
N LEU A 254 -17.78 -10.02 3.92
CA LEU A 254 -18.41 -8.90 4.64
C LEU A 254 -19.01 -7.86 3.68
N ARG A 255 -18.42 -7.70 2.50
CA ARG A 255 -18.81 -6.74 1.45
C ARG A 255 -19.03 -7.48 0.12
N PRO A 256 -20.16 -8.16 -0.03
CA PRO A 256 -20.49 -8.92 -1.24
C PRO A 256 -20.68 -8.02 -2.48
N ASP A 257 -20.83 -6.72 -2.28
CA ASP A 257 -20.84 -5.67 -3.30
C ASP A 257 -19.44 -5.29 -3.80
N TRP A 258 -18.37 -5.72 -3.12
CA TRP A 258 -16.99 -5.49 -3.53
C TRP A 258 -16.48 -6.63 -4.40
N THR A 259 -15.64 -6.30 -5.38
CA THR A 259 -15.01 -7.29 -6.26
C THR A 259 -13.71 -7.81 -5.65
N LEU A 260 -13.49 -9.13 -5.65
CA LEU A 260 -12.21 -9.74 -5.27
C LEU A 260 -11.54 -10.34 -6.51
N ALA A 261 -10.39 -9.80 -6.88
CA ALA A 261 -9.49 -10.33 -7.90
C ALA A 261 -8.28 -11.01 -7.26
N VAL A 262 -8.15 -12.32 -7.46
CA VAL A 262 -7.01 -13.12 -6.97
C VAL A 262 -6.00 -13.30 -8.08
N LEU A 263 -4.76 -12.91 -7.85
CA LEU A 263 -3.67 -13.03 -8.81
C LEU A 263 -2.81 -14.26 -8.46
N GLU A 264 -3.02 -15.36 -9.18
CA GLU A 264 -2.30 -16.61 -8.98
C GLU A 264 -0.80 -16.46 -9.23
N GLY A 265 0.02 -17.05 -8.34
CA GLY A 265 1.47 -17.05 -8.41
C GLY A 265 2.13 -15.71 -8.04
N ILE A 266 1.38 -14.75 -7.49
CA ILE A 266 1.82 -13.40 -7.14
C ILE A 266 1.81 -13.21 -5.62
N GLY A 267 2.75 -12.40 -5.14
CA GLY A 267 2.89 -12.04 -3.72
C GLY A 267 2.12 -10.78 -3.32
N HIS A 268 2.68 -10.04 -2.38
CA HIS A 268 2.06 -8.87 -1.72
C HIS A 268 2.04 -7.59 -2.57
N VAL A 269 2.89 -7.51 -3.59
CA VAL A 269 3.12 -6.30 -4.39
C VAL A 269 2.93 -6.56 -5.89
N PRO A 270 1.69 -6.91 -6.32
CA PRO A 270 1.41 -7.24 -7.71
C PRO A 270 1.78 -6.10 -8.67
N GLN A 271 1.71 -4.86 -8.24
CA GLN A 271 2.12 -3.68 -9.01
C GLN A 271 3.62 -3.63 -9.34
N LEU A 272 4.45 -4.40 -8.61
CA LEU A 272 5.89 -4.57 -8.89
C LEU A 272 6.19 -5.90 -9.56
N GLU A 273 5.55 -6.99 -9.10
CA GLU A 273 5.84 -8.35 -9.50
C GLU A 273 5.17 -8.75 -10.82
N ALA A 274 4.01 -8.16 -11.14
CA ALA A 274 3.23 -8.45 -12.35
C ALA A 274 2.48 -7.18 -12.82
N PRO A 275 3.19 -6.11 -13.22
CA PRO A 275 2.60 -4.79 -13.48
C PRO A 275 1.54 -4.81 -14.57
N GLU A 276 1.72 -5.57 -15.66
CA GLU A 276 0.74 -5.66 -16.74
C GLU A 276 -0.57 -6.32 -16.28
N ARG A 277 -0.46 -7.41 -15.50
CA ARG A 277 -1.63 -8.10 -14.93
C ARG A 277 -2.35 -7.19 -13.93
N PHE A 278 -1.60 -6.47 -13.10
CA PHE A 278 -2.15 -5.51 -12.17
C PHE A 278 -2.93 -4.41 -12.90
N VAL A 279 -2.31 -3.77 -13.90
CA VAL A 279 -2.95 -2.71 -14.69
C VAL A 279 -4.19 -3.23 -15.38
N SER A 280 -4.14 -4.38 -16.06
CA SER A 280 -5.30 -4.94 -16.75
C SER A 280 -6.46 -5.26 -15.79
N THR A 281 -6.15 -5.77 -14.59
CA THR A 281 -7.14 -6.04 -13.55
C THR A 281 -7.82 -4.74 -13.07
N VAL A 282 -7.01 -3.71 -12.77
CA VAL A 282 -7.54 -2.42 -12.29
C VAL A 282 -8.37 -1.74 -13.38
N THR A 283 -7.83 -1.65 -14.60
CA THR A 283 -8.53 -0.96 -15.71
C THR A 283 -9.79 -1.71 -16.14
N GLY A 284 -9.76 -3.04 -16.21
CA GLY A 284 -10.96 -3.83 -16.51
C GLY A 284 -12.06 -3.64 -15.47
N TRP A 285 -11.71 -3.51 -14.19
CA TRP A 285 -12.70 -3.21 -13.15
C TRP A 285 -13.26 -1.77 -13.28
N LEU A 286 -12.40 -0.80 -13.54
CA LEU A 286 -12.82 0.60 -13.75
C LEU A 286 -13.74 0.77 -14.96
N ASP A 287 -13.54 -0.05 -16.00
CA ASP A 287 -14.37 -0.05 -17.22
C ASP A 287 -15.70 -0.83 -17.05
N GLY A 288 -15.89 -1.51 -15.91
CA GLY A 288 -17.07 -2.36 -15.68
C GLY A 288 -16.98 -3.75 -16.31
N ASP A 289 -15.85 -4.11 -16.93
CA ASP A 289 -15.63 -5.43 -17.55
C ASP A 289 -15.47 -6.54 -16.49
N LEU A 290 -15.08 -6.16 -15.27
CA LEU A 290 -15.00 -7.02 -14.09
C LEU A 290 -16.29 -6.92 -13.26
N GLY A 291 -17.44 -7.17 -13.89
CA GLY A 291 -18.72 -7.16 -13.24
C GLY A 291 -19.14 -8.53 -12.74
N ALA A 292 -19.41 -8.64 -11.41
CA ALA A 292 -20.02 -9.73 -10.65
C ALA A 292 -19.12 -10.86 -10.11
N PRO A 293 -19.58 -11.66 -9.09
CA PRO A 293 -18.74 -12.13 -7.99
C PRO A 293 -17.72 -13.20 -8.34
N ALA A 294 -16.80 -13.39 -7.42
CA ALA A 294 -15.56 -14.18 -7.37
C ALA A 294 -15.49 -15.56 -8.07
N GLU A 295 -16.57 -16.12 -8.57
CA GLU A 295 -16.58 -17.49 -9.15
C GLU A 295 -16.09 -17.58 -10.60
N GLN A 296 -16.00 -16.47 -11.35
CA GLN A 296 -15.69 -16.53 -12.78
C GLN A 296 -14.19 -16.41 -13.12
N TRP A 297 -13.36 -15.91 -12.23
CA TRP A 297 -11.94 -15.58 -12.52
C TRP A 297 -10.95 -16.72 -12.26
N SER A 298 -11.35 -17.77 -11.56
CA SER A 298 -10.51 -18.96 -11.36
C SER A 298 -10.35 -19.81 -12.64
N ARG A 299 -11.17 -19.59 -13.68
CA ARG A 299 -11.19 -20.39 -14.92
C ARG A 299 -10.47 -19.80 -16.12
N ALA A 300 -10.19 -18.50 -16.14
CA ALA A 300 -9.60 -17.82 -17.30
C ALA A 300 -8.06 -17.74 -17.31
N ALA A 301 -7.39 -18.27 -16.30
CA ALA A 301 -5.93 -18.24 -16.14
C ALA A 301 -5.31 -19.65 -16.17
N ARG A 302 -5.81 -20.55 -17.04
CA ARG A 302 -5.12 -21.80 -17.34
C ARG A 302 -4.43 -21.73 -18.69
#